data_fdca8a6c5c2cf4af083478a9a8c15783
#
_entry.id   fdca8a6c5c2cf4af083478a9a8c15783
#
_cell.length_a   1.000
_cell.length_b   1.000
_cell.length_c   1.000
_cell.angle_alpha   90.00
_cell.angle_beta   90.00
_cell.angle_gamma   90.00
#
_symmetry.space_group_name_H-M   'P 1'
#
loop_
_entity.id
_entity.type
_entity.pdbx_description
1 polymer ?
#
loop_
_entity_poly.entity_id
_entity_poly.type
_entity_poly.pdbx_seq_one_letter_code
_entity_poly.pdbx_strand_id
1 'polypeptide(L)'
;MIGWKRGVVASIAMALMVTGAALGASAETPRASSDASGNAPWYPSLQAFEHYNSARSHVFSQAKFGGSFDGPNRVDLVRSSDGAYPSGYNMSYLNADAAFIQGGSYGDVENSIGPFVAKVDPKTLKPIWKTQLVNTVETGEWDYPGAMAIEADGYIYVVSGYRIFKVDPKDGTVVATLQLPTMVYLRNNYPTNPPTYDTTLTDDAVNTSYNGINALPDGTIVVKSLYRVAGCTLNGPSAVLNCPDARNVPASNLISVDPTTMQIIDNITLPTLAAARPTITRYHGVDYVYLLENTSNAVRYSVEDGKFTLDTAWTPAALPDQGQTPGGSLIVMNDWILGATNTVPATEPLTVFAINQGDPTKVFTTQPYVDDPISPELSKLFATAAQGQPAVSWAGMSLEADPENGRFYGVETMARKVAAFKLTDSGITMIWKKHQTTTEWATLIGPKHHRVWVGTDIPGAEIPGNNKTDRVVFRDAATGRLLARSGRVPAMTQGSAVQPGYGGSVFFPGATGTLVKLTPSPK
;
A
#
# COMPACT_ATOMS: atom_id res chain seq x y z
N MET A 1 -56.05 7.09 25.39
CA MET A 1 -56.70 5.78 25.58
C MET A 1 -56.57 5.00 24.28
N ILE A 2 -55.62 4.12 24.18
CA ILE A 2 -55.60 2.97 23.25
C ILE A 2 -54.44 2.07 23.74
N GLY A 3 -54.83 0.82 24.00
CA GLY A 3 -54.05 -0.10 24.80
C GLY A 3 -52.97 -0.87 24.08
N TRP A 4 -51.99 -1.22 24.87
CA TRP A 4 -50.90 -2.13 24.52
C TRP A 4 -51.35 -3.58 24.65
N LYS A 5 -51.17 -4.39 23.61
CA LYS A 5 -51.20 -5.85 23.70
C LYS A 5 -49.79 -6.42 23.72
N ARG A 6 -49.44 -7.08 24.81
CA ARG A 6 -48.23 -7.88 24.97
C ARG A 6 -48.45 -9.24 24.27
N GLY A 7 -47.56 -9.59 23.35
CA GLY A 7 -47.44 -10.92 22.78
C GLY A 7 -46.38 -11.74 23.51
N VAL A 8 -46.76 -12.90 23.98
CA VAL A 8 -45.89 -13.90 24.64
C VAL A 8 -45.10 -14.63 23.56
N VAL A 9 -43.77 -14.67 23.69
CA VAL A 9 -42.90 -15.51 22.85
C VAL A 9 -42.60 -16.80 23.62
N ALA A 10 -43.04 -17.92 23.08
CA ALA A 10 -42.75 -19.25 23.61
C ALA A 10 -41.37 -19.72 23.07
N SER A 11 -40.48 -20.05 23.99
CA SER A 11 -39.19 -20.66 23.69
C SER A 11 -39.36 -22.15 23.40
N ILE A 12 -39.00 -22.58 22.18
CA ILE A 12 -38.86 -24.00 21.85
C ILE A 12 -37.37 -24.34 21.90
N ALA A 13 -36.99 -25.15 22.87
CA ALA A 13 -35.66 -25.75 22.94
C ALA A 13 -35.60 -26.97 22.00
N MET A 14 -34.77 -26.93 20.98
CA MET A 14 -34.52 -28.05 20.09
C MET A 14 -33.16 -28.65 20.43
N ALA A 15 -33.18 -29.87 20.98
CA ALA A 15 -31.99 -30.66 21.23
C ALA A 15 -31.46 -31.23 19.90
N LEU A 16 -30.29 -30.84 19.46
CA LEU A 16 -29.57 -31.47 18.35
C LEU A 16 -28.67 -32.58 18.91
N MET A 17 -28.96 -33.81 18.47
CA MET A 17 -28.02 -34.94 18.59
C MET A 17 -26.84 -34.74 17.63
N VAL A 18 -25.64 -34.70 18.17
CA VAL A 18 -24.39 -34.69 17.38
C VAL A 18 -24.07 -36.16 17.03
N THR A 19 -24.27 -36.54 15.79
CA THR A 19 -23.68 -37.74 15.20
C THR A 19 -22.29 -37.41 14.72
N GLY A 20 -21.27 -38.00 15.35
CA GLY A 20 -19.86 -37.83 14.95
C GLY A 20 -19.62 -38.41 13.54
N ALA A 21 -19.33 -37.54 12.59
CA ALA A 21 -18.72 -37.94 11.34
C ALA A 21 -17.20 -37.78 11.48
N ALA A 22 -16.48 -38.86 11.26
CA ALA A 22 -15.03 -38.88 11.22
C ALA A 22 -14.54 -37.91 10.15
N LEU A 23 -13.85 -36.85 10.56
CA LEU A 23 -13.12 -35.95 9.69
C LEU A 23 -11.96 -36.74 9.07
N GLY A 24 -12.08 -37.02 7.76
CA GLY A 24 -10.98 -37.48 6.97
C GLY A 24 -9.84 -36.45 7.01
N ALA A 25 -8.64 -36.90 7.37
CA ALA A 25 -7.44 -36.10 7.30
C ALA A 25 -7.28 -35.56 5.88
N SER A 26 -7.54 -34.28 5.68
CA SER A 26 -7.12 -33.59 4.48
C SER A 26 -5.58 -33.62 4.46
N ALA A 27 -5.01 -34.19 3.42
CA ALA A 27 -3.58 -34.17 3.17
C ALA A 27 -3.11 -32.72 3.24
N GLU A 28 -2.22 -32.40 4.18
CA GLU A 28 -1.50 -31.14 4.20
C GLU A 28 -0.83 -30.95 2.84
N THR A 29 -1.26 -29.96 2.10
CA THR A 29 -0.52 -29.48 0.94
C THR A 29 0.82 -28.98 1.48
N PRO A 30 1.97 -29.44 0.94
CA PRO A 30 3.26 -29.00 1.44
C PRO A 30 3.33 -27.46 1.33
N ARG A 31 3.55 -26.76 2.44
CA ARG A 31 3.94 -25.35 2.41
C ARG A 31 5.15 -25.25 1.51
N ALA A 32 5.05 -24.40 0.50
CA ALA A 32 6.15 -24.19 -0.44
C ALA A 32 7.40 -23.79 0.34
N SER A 33 8.44 -24.62 0.26
CA SER A 33 9.76 -24.27 0.76
C SER A 33 10.20 -22.96 0.14
N SER A 34 10.82 -22.08 0.92
CA SER A 34 11.38 -20.79 0.51
C SER A 34 12.26 -20.96 -0.72
N ASP A 35 11.62 -20.86 -1.89
CA ASP A 35 12.32 -20.99 -3.16
C ASP A 35 13.00 -19.65 -3.49
N ALA A 36 14.20 -19.74 -4.04
CA ALA A 36 15.05 -18.59 -4.42
C ALA A 36 14.44 -17.70 -5.51
N SER A 37 13.15 -17.86 -5.85
CA SER A 37 12.43 -17.07 -6.83
C SER A 37 12.04 -15.65 -6.35
N GLY A 38 12.28 -15.30 -5.09
CA GLY A 38 12.00 -13.97 -4.54
C GLY A 38 10.52 -13.65 -4.31
N ASN A 39 9.59 -14.57 -4.59
CA ASN A 39 8.15 -14.37 -4.46
C ASN A 39 7.50 -15.07 -3.25
N ALA A 40 8.19 -15.97 -2.55
CA ALA A 40 7.63 -16.54 -1.34
C ALA A 40 7.40 -15.42 -0.29
N PRO A 41 6.26 -15.39 0.40
CA PRO A 41 5.22 -16.43 0.53
C PRO A 41 4.07 -16.34 -0.49
N TRP A 42 4.21 -15.50 -1.50
CA TRP A 42 3.14 -15.15 -2.43
C TRP A 42 2.95 -16.23 -3.51
N TYR A 43 1.75 -16.30 -4.07
CA TYR A 43 1.45 -17.19 -5.18
C TYR A 43 2.42 -16.93 -6.36
N PRO A 44 2.97 -17.97 -7.00
CA PRO A 44 3.96 -17.80 -8.07
C PRO A 44 3.33 -17.33 -9.38
N SER A 45 2.88 -16.09 -9.42
CA SER A 45 2.31 -15.41 -10.58
C SER A 45 3.08 -14.15 -10.93
N LEU A 46 2.64 -13.45 -11.99
CA LEU A 46 3.26 -12.20 -12.41
C LEU A 46 3.19 -11.14 -11.29
N GLN A 47 2.06 -11.09 -10.59
CA GLN A 47 1.82 -10.20 -9.45
C GLN A 47 0.77 -10.83 -8.54
N ALA A 48 1.20 -11.38 -7.42
CA ALA A 48 0.31 -11.86 -6.37
C ALA A 48 0.14 -10.84 -5.24
N PHE A 49 1.07 -9.88 -5.14
CA PHE A 49 1.13 -8.85 -4.12
C PHE A 49 1.41 -7.48 -4.75
N GLU A 50 0.83 -6.41 -4.20
CA GLU A 50 0.86 -5.06 -4.81
C GLU A 50 2.26 -4.50 -5.09
N HIS A 51 3.24 -4.86 -4.26
CA HIS A 51 4.62 -4.37 -4.35
C HIS A 51 5.61 -5.45 -4.81
N TYR A 52 5.13 -6.49 -5.45
CA TYR A 52 5.88 -7.63 -5.93
C TYR A 52 6.27 -8.63 -4.83
N ASN A 53 7.01 -8.21 -3.81
CA ASN A 53 7.49 -9.06 -2.72
C ASN A 53 7.38 -8.36 -1.37
N SER A 54 7.61 -9.11 -0.29
CA SER A 54 7.51 -8.58 1.08
C SER A 54 8.53 -7.48 1.39
N ALA A 55 9.63 -7.42 0.64
CA ALA A 55 10.64 -6.35 0.68
C ALA A 55 10.20 -5.06 -0.04
N ARG A 56 9.03 -5.08 -0.69
CA ARG A 56 8.39 -3.96 -1.41
C ARG A 56 9.26 -3.36 -2.51
N SER A 57 9.96 -4.22 -3.28
CA SER A 57 10.90 -3.75 -4.30
C SER A 57 10.24 -3.08 -5.51
N HIS A 58 8.97 -3.37 -5.80
CA HIS A 58 8.25 -2.94 -7.01
C HIS A 58 8.88 -3.41 -8.33
N VAL A 59 9.70 -4.46 -8.31
CA VAL A 59 10.38 -5.00 -9.48
C VAL A 59 9.70 -6.27 -9.96
N PHE A 60 9.03 -6.20 -11.07
CA PHE A 60 8.35 -7.31 -11.73
C PHE A 60 9.20 -7.81 -12.91
N SER A 61 10.25 -8.55 -12.61
CA SER A 61 11.26 -8.98 -13.59
C SER A 61 10.72 -9.86 -14.71
N GLN A 62 9.63 -10.57 -14.44
CA GLN A 62 8.96 -11.44 -15.43
C GLN A 62 7.94 -10.69 -16.28
N ALA A 63 7.52 -9.49 -15.90
CA ALA A 63 6.66 -8.66 -16.72
C ALA A 63 7.42 -8.17 -17.95
N LYS A 64 6.74 -8.08 -19.09
CA LYS A 64 7.36 -7.65 -20.34
C LYS A 64 7.01 -6.21 -20.66
N PHE A 65 7.90 -5.50 -21.29
CA PHE A 65 7.57 -4.28 -22.02
C PHE A 65 7.16 -4.68 -23.44
N GLY A 66 5.93 -4.34 -23.84
CA GLY A 66 5.42 -4.71 -25.15
C GLY A 66 5.98 -3.90 -26.32
N GLY A 67 6.67 -2.77 -26.01
CA GLY A 67 7.29 -1.90 -26.99
C GLY A 67 8.72 -2.28 -27.36
N SER A 68 9.39 -1.40 -28.12
CA SER A 68 10.80 -1.48 -28.51
C SER A 68 11.64 -0.49 -27.72
N PHE A 69 12.87 -0.88 -27.37
CA PHE A 69 13.87 0.03 -26.81
C PHE A 69 14.52 0.91 -27.90
N ASP A 70 14.57 0.45 -29.14
CA ASP A 70 15.35 1.10 -30.21
C ASP A 70 14.51 1.93 -31.18
N GLY A 71 13.20 1.89 -31.08
CA GLY A 71 12.29 2.55 -32.00
C GLY A 71 11.15 3.30 -31.32
N PRO A 72 10.36 4.04 -32.11
CA PRO A 72 9.17 4.70 -31.61
C PRO A 72 8.12 3.67 -31.22
N ASN A 73 7.37 3.96 -30.16
CA ASN A 73 6.30 3.13 -29.68
C ASN A 73 4.96 3.87 -29.71
N ARG A 74 3.88 3.13 -29.87
CA ARG A 74 2.51 3.55 -29.57
C ARG A 74 2.04 2.85 -28.30
N VAL A 75 0.96 3.35 -27.70
CA VAL A 75 0.32 2.74 -26.55
C VAL A 75 -1.15 2.58 -26.85
N ASP A 76 -1.58 1.33 -26.98
CA ASP A 76 -2.98 0.98 -27.18
C ASP A 76 -3.70 0.98 -25.83
N LEU A 77 -4.97 1.39 -25.83
CA LEU A 77 -5.77 1.59 -24.64
C LEU A 77 -7.08 0.81 -24.71
N VAL A 78 -7.37 0.07 -23.63
CA VAL A 78 -8.69 -0.50 -23.35
C VAL A 78 -9.12 0.01 -21.97
N ARG A 79 -10.40 0.35 -21.81
CA ARG A 79 -10.93 0.74 -20.50
C ARG A 79 -12.28 0.11 -20.23
N SER A 80 -12.60 -0.14 -18.96
CA SER A 80 -13.93 -0.53 -18.52
C SER A 80 -14.90 0.66 -18.59
N SER A 81 -16.18 0.44 -18.35
CA SER A 81 -17.14 1.50 -18.07
C SER A 81 -16.79 2.26 -16.79
N ASP A 82 -17.22 3.51 -16.72
CA ASP A 82 -17.14 4.31 -15.50
C ASP A 82 -17.97 3.64 -14.40
N GLY A 83 -17.49 3.69 -13.17
CA GLY A 83 -18.17 3.11 -12.02
C GLY A 83 -18.11 1.56 -11.93
N ALA A 84 -17.45 0.86 -12.84
CA ALA A 84 -17.31 -0.60 -12.76
C ALA A 84 -16.53 -1.04 -11.51
N TYR A 85 -15.50 -0.26 -11.14
CA TYR A 85 -14.58 -0.54 -10.04
C TYR A 85 -14.36 0.73 -9.20
N PRO A 86 -15.37 1.19 -8.43
CA PRO A 86 -15.25 2.41 -7.63
C PRO A 86 -14.06 2.32 -6.69
N SER A 87 -13.28 3.39 -6.59
CA SER A 87 -12.08 3.44 -5.75
C SER A 87 -11.19 2.20 -5.91
N GLY A 88 -10.99 1.74 -7.18
CA GLY A 88 -10.11 0.62 -7.47
C GLY A 88 -8.71 0.89 -6.89
N TYR A 89 -8.10 -0.12 -6.28
CA TYR A 89 -6.84 0.07 -5.55
C TYR A 89 -5.71 -0.77 -6.12
N ASN A 90 -5.73 -2.08 -5.94
CA ASN A 90 -4.68 -2.95 -6.49
C ASN A 90 -5.23 -4.18 -7.21
N MET A 91 -4.40 -4.72 -8.11
CA MET A 91 -4.67 -5.95 -8.82
C MET A 91 -3.74 -7.06 -8.37
N SER A 92 -4.20 -8.31 -8.54
CA SER A 92 -3.39 -9.51 -8.36
C SER A 92 -3.81 -10.57 -9.37
N TYR A 93 -2.95 -11.55 -9.63
CA TYR A 93 -3.19 -12.57 -10.64
C TYR A 93 -2.88 -13.96 -10.09
N LEU A 94 -3.65 -14.96 -10.47
CA LEU A 94 -3.22 -16.36 -10.44
C LEU A 94 -2.50 -16.73 -11.74
N ASN A 95 -2.99 -16.24 -12.87
CA ASN A 95 -2.42 -16.45 -14.21
C ASN A 95 -2.96 -15.41 -15.18
N ALA A 96 -2.65 -15.55 -16.47
CA ALA A 96 -3.04 -14.59 -17.51
C ALA A 96 -4.57 -14.43 -17.71
N ASP A 97 -5.36 -15.42 -17.33
CA ASP A 97 -6.82 -15.44 -17.48
C ASP A 97 -7.56 -15.22 -16.14
N ALA A 98 -6.82 -15.09 -15.04
CA ALA A 98 -7.37 -14.92 -13.70
C ALA A 98 -6.77 -13.70 -13.02
N ALA A 99 -7.36 -12.56 -13.33
CA ALA A 99 -7.03 -11.23 -12.78
C ALA A 99 -8.09 -10.81 -11.75
N PHE A 100 -7.64 -10.20 -10.66
CA PHE A 100 -8.51 -9.71 -9.59
C PHE A 100 -8.19 -8.26 -9.29
N ILE A 101 -9.21 -7.50 -8.86
CA ILE A 101 -9.08 -6.11 -8.40
C ILE A 101 -9.78 -5.95 -7.06
N GLN A 102 -9.13 -5.25 -6.16
CA GLN A 102 -9.73 -4.71 -4.94
C GLN A 102 -10.10 -3.25 -5.15
N GLY A 103 -11.16 -2.80 -4.51
CA GLY A 103 -11.57 -1.39 -4.49
C GLY A 103 -12.65 -1.15 -3.46
N GLY A 104 -13.33 0.01 -3.54
CA GLY A 104 -14.46 0.38 -2.71
C GLY A 104 -14.11 1.17 -1.45
N SER A 105 -12.86 1.11 -1.00
CA SER A 105 -12.34 1.79 0.18
C SER A 105 -11.42 2.93 -0.24
N TYR A 106 -11.56 4.10 0.36
CA TYR A 106 -10.73 5.25 0.00
C TYR A 106 -10.19 6.04 1.21
N GLY A 107 -10.53 5.61 2.43
CA GLY A 107 -10.18 6.37 3.64
C GLY A 107 -11.10 7.57 3.89
N ASP A 108 -12.07 7.79 3.03
CA ASP A 108 -13.08 8.83 3.09
C ASP A 108 -14.45 8.17 3.21
N VAL A 109 -15.19 8.49 4.28
CA VAL A 109 -16.49 7.87 4.55
C VAL A 109 -17.54 8.25 3.51
N GLU A 110 -17.46 9.47 2.97
CA GLU A 110 -18.47 9.99 2.04
C GLU A 110 -18.41 9.33 0.67
N ASN A 111 -17.22 8.91 0.22
CA ASN A 111 -16.99 8.32 -1.09
C ASN A 111 -16.71 6.81 -1.05
N SER A 112 -16.61 6.23 0.15
CA SER A 112 -16.40 4.81 0.34
C SER A 112 -17.73 4.05 0.27
N ILE A 113 -17.78 3.02 -0.57
CA ILE A 113 -18.89 2.07 -0.60
C ILE A 113 -18.57 0.80 0.20
N GLY A 114 -17.38 0.73 0.78
CA GLY A 114 -16.81 -0.43 1.43
C GLY A 114 -16.05 -1.35 0.49
N PRO A 115 -15.17 -2.19 1.04
CA PRO A 115 -14.26 -3.02 0.27
C PRO A 115 -15.03 -4.03 -0.57
N PHE A 116 -14.58 -4.19 -1.79
CA PHE A 116 -14.97 -5.30 -2.67
C PHE A 116 -13.72 -5.97 -3.26
N VAL A 117 -13.92 -7.21 -3.70
CA VAL A 117 -13.00 -7.90 -4.60
C VAL A 117 -13.77 -8.36 -5.82
N ALA A 118 -13.16 -8.26 -6.99
CA ALA A 118 -13.76 -8.71 -8.24
C ALA A 118 -12.76 -9.47 -9.11
N LYS A 119 -13.22 -10.53 -9.76
CA LYS A 119 -12.51 -11.16 -10.87
C LYS A 119 -12.83 -10.43 -12.15
N VAL A 120 -11.79 -10.09 -12.89
CA VAL A 120 -11.87 -9.26 -14.10
C VAL A 120 -11.50 -10.11 -15.31
N ASP A 121 -12.25 -9.99 -16.38
CA ASP A 121 -11.82 -10.46 -17.69
C ASP A 121 -10.70 -9.53 -18.21
N PRO A 122 -9.45 -10.01 -18.35
CA PRO A 122 -8.31 -9.14 -18.68
C PRO A 122 -8.31 -8.64 -20.14
N LYS A 123 -9.23 -9.11 -20.98
CA LYS A 123 -9.42 -8.67 -22.37
C LYS A 123 -10.45 -7.55 -22.48
N THR A 124 -11.61 -7.74 -21.84
CA THR A 124 -12.74 -6.83 -21.94
C THR A 124 -12.84 -5.88 -20.75
N LEU A 125 -12.11 -6.13 -19.68
CA LEU A 125 -12.14 -5.43 -18.39
C LEU A 125 -13.52 -5.45 -17.72
N LYS A 126 -14.39 -6.38 -18.07
CA LYS A 126 -15.69 -6.59 -17.42
C LYS A 126 -15.52 -7.46 -16.19
N PRO A 127 -16.29 -7.21 -15.11
CA PRO A 127 -16.30 -8.12 -13.97
C PRO A 127 -16.92 -9.47 -14.39
N ILE A 128 -16.25 -10.57 -14.01
CA ILE A 128 -16.77 -11.94 -14.11
C ILE A 128 -17.62 -12.21 -12.88
N TRP A 129 -17.12 -11.86 -11.70
CA TRP A 129 -17.85 -11.79 -10.45
C TRP A 129 -17.34 -10.61 -9.62
N LYS A 130 -18.16 -10.11 -8.69
CA LYS A 130 -17.81 -9.04 -7.75
C LYS A 130 -18.47 -9.33 -6.41
N THR A 131 -17.68 -9.40 -5.35
CA THR A 131 -18.12 -9.65 -3.99
C THR A 131 -17.91 -8.40 -3.15
N GLN A 132 -18.98 -7.83 -2.59
CA GLN A 132 -18.91 -6.78 -1.58
C GLN A 132 -18.56 -7.42 -0.24
N LEU A 133 -17.47 -7.00 0.38
CA LEU A 133 -16.99 -7.58 1.64
C LEU A 133 -17.65 -6.91 2.85
N VAL A 134 -17.79 -5.59 2.82
CA VAL A 134 -18.50 -4.78 3.81
C VAL A 134 -19.23 -3.66 3.08
N ASN A 135 -20.43 -3.32 3.52
CA ASN A 135 -21.14 -2.13 3.05
C ASN A 135 -20.94 -0.98 4.05
N THR A 136 -19.94 -0.15 3.83
CA THR A 136 -19.60 0.96 4.74
C THR A 136 -20.64 2.08 4.74
N VAL A 137 -21.48 2.17 3.69
CA VAL A 137 -22.61 3.11 3.66
C VAL A 137 -23.64 2.75 4.73
N GLU A 138 -23.83 1.45 4.99
CA GLU A 138 -24.77 0.98 6.02
C GLU A 138 -24.14 0.97 7.42
N THR A 139 -22.87 0.58 7.52
CA THR A 139 -22.20 0.41 8.83
C THR A 139 -21.59 1.70 9.37
N GLY A 140 -21.31 2.69 8.52
CA GLY A 140 -20.62 3.91 8.89
C GLY A 140 -19.16 3.72 9.26
N GLU A 141 -18.59 2.54 9.00
CA GLU A 141 -17.21 2.21 9.32
C GLU A 141 -16.23 3.03 8.47
N TRP A 142 -15.16 3.46 9.09
CA TRP A 142 -14.02 3.96 8.36
C TRP A 142 -13.23 2.79 7.77
N ASP A 143 -13.06 2.83 6.47
CA ASP A 143 -12.42 1.77 5.73
C ASP A 143 -11.26 2.32 4.89
N TYR A 144 -10.05 2.08 5.36
CA TYR A 144 -8.83 2.40 4.64
C TYR A 144 -8.34 1.14 3.91
N PRO A 145 -7.96 1.22 2.62
CA PRO A 145 -7.55 0.04 1.87
C PRO A 145 -6.24 -0.53 2.40
N GLY A 146 -6.31 -1.74 2.95
CA GLY A 146 -5.14 -2.46 3.47
C GLY A 146 -4.40 -3.27 2.43
N ALA A 147 -4.93 -3.33 1.22
CA ALA A 147 -4.49 -4.11 0.06
C ALA A 147 -4.99 -5.56 0.01
N MET A 148 -4.81 -6.13 -1.16
CA MET A 148 -5.14 -7.52 -1.50
C MET A 148 -3.86 -8.25 -1.90
N ALA A 149 -3.75 -9.51 -1.51
CA ALA A 149 -2.68 -10.40 -1.92
C ALA A 149 -3.22 -11.81 -2.20
N ILE A 150 -2.50 -12.59 -2.99
CA ILE A 150 -2.74 -14.01 -3.16
C ILE A 150 -1.56 -14.75 -2.56
N GLU A 151 -1.80 -15.55 -1.54
CA GLU A 151 -0.78 -16.37 -0.92
C GLU A 151 -0.54 -17.70 -1.66
N ALA A 152 0.48 -18.41 -1.25
CA ALA A 152 0.90 -19.68 -1.86
C ALA A 152 -0.22 -20.74 -1.88
N ASP A 153 -1.19 -20.64 -0.96
CA ASP A 153 -2.38 -21.51 -0.92
C ASP A 153 -3.40 -21.22 -2.03
N GLY A 154 -3.19 -20.13 -2.79
CA GLY A 154 -4.02 -19.72 -3.92
C GLY A 154 -5.27 -18.93 -3.52
N TYR A 155 -5.54 -18.69 -2.25
CA TYR A 155 -6.65 -17.85 -1.80
C TYR A 155 -6.27 -16.36 -1.86
N ILE A 156 -7.30 -15.53 -2.04
CA ILE A 156 -7.16 -14.08 -2.00
C ILE A 156 -7.35 -13.63 -0.55
N TYR A 157 -6.40 -12.88 -0.03
CA TYR A 157 -6.50 -12.22 1.27
C TYR A 157 -6.69 -10.73 1.06
N VAL A 158 -7.73 -10.16 1.68
CA VAL A 158 -8.06 -8.73 1.60
C VAL A 158 -8.06 -8.16 3.00
N VAL A 159 -7.21 -7.17 3.22
CA VAL A 159 -7.21 -6.39 4.48
C VAL A 159 -7.97 -5.10 4.23
N SER A 160 -9.00 -4.86 4.99
CA SER A 160 -9.79 -3.63 4.90
C SER A 160 -10.57 -3.38 6.18
N GLY A 161 -10.68 -2.12 6.59
CA GLY A 161 -11.21 -1.78 7.90
C GLY A 161 -10.44 -2.54 9.00
N TYR A 162 -11.15 -3.09 9.95
CA TYR A 162 -10.56 -3.93 11.00
C TYR A 162 -10.74 -5.44 10.74
N ARG A 163 -10.66 -5.85 9.46
CA ARG A 163 -10.86 -7.26 9.08
C ARG A 163 -9.83 -7.74 8.08
N ILE A 164 -9.58 -9.05 8.13
CA ILE A 164 -8.94 -9.81 7.06
C ILE A 164 -9.98 -10.79 6.52
N PHE A 165 -10.19 -10.73 5.21
CA PHE A 165 -11.07 -11.66 4.49
C PHE A 165 -10.23 -12.65 3.71
N LYS A 166 -10.58 -13.93 3.78
CA LYS A 166 -10.07 -14.99 2.90
C LYS A 166 -11.14 -15.33 1.88
N VAL A 167 -10.82 -15.18 0.59
CA VAL A 167 -11.78 -15.25 -0.51
C VAL A 167 -11.35 -16.32 -1.50
N ASP A 168 -12.29 -17.17 -1.91
CA ASP A 168 -12.05 -18.17 -2.97
C ASP A 168 -11.97 -17.46 -4.34
N PRO A 169 -10.85 -17.56 -5.08
CA PRO A 169 -10.68 -16.90 -6.37
C PRO A 169 -11.57 -17.48 -7.48
N LYS A 170 -12.18 -18.65 -7.26
CA LYS A 170 -13.03 -19.30 -8.23
C LYS A 170 -14.34 -18.52 -8.44
N ASP A 171 -15.00 -18.16 -7.37
CA ASP A 171 -16.35 -17.59 -7.39
C ASP A 171 -16.56 -16.36 -6.49
N GLY A 172 -15.52 -15.96 -5.74
CA GLY A 172 -15.57 -14.80 -4.85
C GLY A 172 -16.23 -15.08 -3.50
N THR A 173 -16.43 -16.34 -3.14
CA THR A 173 -16.98 -16.71 -1.83
C THR A 173 -16.00 -16.32 -0.71
N VAL A 174 -16.48 -15.62 0.31
CA VAL A 174 -15.72 -15.38 1.54
C VAL A 174 -15.72 -16.65 2.37
N VAL A 175 -14.58 -17.33 2.43
CA VAL A 175 -14.45 -18.62 3.15
C VAL A 175 -14.09 -18.45 4.61
N ALA A 176 -13.46 -17.32 4.97
CA ALA A 176 -13.17 -16.96 6.35
C ALA A 176 -13.06 -15.44 6.52
N THR A 177 -13.35 -14.97 7.72
CA THR A 177 -13.15 -13.57 8.12
C THR A 177 -12.56 -13.54 9.52
N LEU A 178 -11.45 -12.82 9.68
CA LEU A 178 -10.87 -12.52 10.98
C LEU A 178 -11.16 -11.07 11.32
N GLN A 179 -11.77 -10.83 12.48
CA GLN A 179 -11.85 -9.50 13.07
C GLN A 179 -10.55 -9.22 13.84
N LEU A 180 -9.93 -8.10 13.51
CA LEU A 180 -8.71 -7.62 14.16
C LEU A 180 -9.09 -6.73 15.35
N PRO A 181 -8.23 -6.63 16.37
CA PRO A 181 -8.46 -5.76 17.51
C PRO A 181 -8.70 -4.31 17.10
N THR A 182 -9.72 -3.71 17.68
CA THR A 182 -9.97 -2.29 17.57
C THR A 182 -9.36 -1.57 18.77
N MET A 183 -8.97 -0.32 18.59
CA MET A 183 -8.44 0.44 19.69
C MET A 183 -9.57 0.94 20.58
N VAL A 184 -9.47 0.69 21.88
CA VAL A 184 -10.30 1.34 22.88
C VAL A 184 -9.78 2.75 23.06
N TYR A 185 -10.52 3.71 22.52
CA TYR A 185 -10.23 5.12 22.65
C TYR A 185 -10.50 5.58 24.07
N LEU A 186 -9.51 5.46 24.94
CA LEU A 186 -9.60 6.01 26.29
C LEU A 186 -9.41 7.51 26.20
N ARG A 187 -10.52 8.26 26.22
CA ARG A 187 -10.53 9.75 26.31
C ARG A 187 -9.55 10.30 27.36
N ASN A 188 -9.19 9.50 28.35
CA ASN A 188 -8.37 9.85 29.49
C ASN A 188 -6.86 9.74 29.25
N ASN A 189 -6.41 9.16 28.13
CA ASN A 189 -4.98 8.97 27.84
C ASN A 189 -4.38 10.09 26.97
N TYR A 190 -5.18 11.08 26.59
CA TYR A 190 -4.68 12.23 25.84
C TYR A 190 -4.25 13.34 26.79
N PRO A 191 -3.13 14.02 26.49
CA PRO A 191 -2.73 15.20 27.25
C PRO A 191 -3.87 16.23 27.22
N THR A 192 -4.13 16.79 28.38
CA THR A 192 -5.16 17.77 28.69
C THR A 192 -5.14 18.94 27.73
N ASN A 193 -6.00 18.99 26.81
CA ASN A 193 -6.44 19.92 25.78
C ASN A 193 -6.27 19.34 24.37
N PRO A 194 -7.08 18.34 24.00
CA PRO A 194 -7.27 18.07 22.60
C PRO A 194 -8.11 19.21 22.02
N PRO A 195 -7.71 19.79 20.91
CA PRO A 195 -8.61 20.64 20.18
C PRO A 195 -9.77 19.77 19.69
N THR A 196 -10.95 20.02 20.20
CA THR A 196 -12.23 19.51 19.72
C THR A 196 -12.23 18.05 19.23
N TYR A 197 -12.38 17.11 20.15
CA TYR A 197 -12.83 15.76 19.78
C TYR A 197 -14.20 15.85 19.11
N ASP A 198 -14.36 15.14 18.01
CA ASP A 198 -15.69 14.84 17.53
C ASP A 198 -16.34 13.88 18.56
N THR A 199 -17.18 14.45 19.43
CA THR A 199 -17.89 13.69 20.47
C THR A 199 -18.92 12.73 19.88
N THR A 200 -19.11 12.76 18.56
CA THR A 200 -20.02 11.85 17.84
C THR A 200 -19.39 10.50 17.53
N LEU A 201 -18.06 10.38 17.58
CA LEU A 201 -17.37 9.10 17.39
C LEU A 201 -17.43 8.27 18.67
N THR A 202 -18.40 7.40 18.77
CA THR A 202 -18.68 6.61 19.99
C THR A 202 -18.24 5.15 19.90
N ASP A 203 -17.94 4.64 18.69
CA ASP A 203 -17.55 3.24 18.44
C ASP A 203 -16.11 3.18 17.91
N ASP A 204 -15.22 2.56 18.68
CA ASP A 204 -13.81 2.44 18.32
C ASP A 204 -13.59 1.55 17.10
N ALA A 205 -14.43 0.55 16.88
CA ALA A 205 -14.37 -0.30 15.69
C ALA A 205 -14.59 0.50 14.41
N VAL A 206 -15.48 1.47 14.43
CA VAL A 206 -15.79 2.35 13.27
C VAL A 206 -14.59 3.22 12.88
N ASN A 207 -13.66 3.45 13.79
CA ASN A 207 -12.52 4.36 13.64
C ASN A 207 -11.17 3.64 13.51
N THR A 208 -11.17 2.32 13.50
CA THR A 208 -9.97 1.50 13.35
C THR A 208 -9.93 0.89 11.95
N SER A 209 -8.81 1.02 11.28
CA SER A 209 -8.54 0.33 10.02
C SER A 209 -7.12 -0.24 10.04
N TYR A 210 -6.91 -1.32 9.32
CA TYR A 210 -5.61 -1.93 9.14
C TYR A 210 -5.14 -1.69 7.72
N ASN A 211 -3.86 -1.38 7.55
CA ASN A 211 -3.31 -1.23 6.22
C ASN A 211 -1.99 -1.97 6.04
N GLY A 212 -1.74 -2.32 4.80
CA GLY A 212 -0.46 -2.88 4.40
C GLY A 212 -0.31 -4.34 4.75
N ILE A 213 -1.21 -5.19 4.21
CA ILE A 213 -0.93 -6.62 4.23
C ILE A 213 0.51 -6.88 3.77
N ASN A 214 1.23 -7.70 4.50
CA ASN A 214 2.52 -8.26 4.13
C ASN A 214 2.61 -9.66 4.72
N ALA A 215 3.64 -10.44 4.38
CA ALA A 215 3.79 -11.76 4.96
C ALA A 215 5.27 -12.15 5.13
N LEU A 216 5.52 -12.96 6.16
CA LEU A 216 6.78 -13.62 6.41
C LEU A 216 7.04 -14.72 5.37
N PRO A 217 8.27 -15.20 5.19
CA PRO A 217 8.58 -16.25 4.22
C PRO A 217 7.82 -17.57 4.43
N ASP A 218 7.31 -17.81 5.64
CA ASP A 218 6.50 -18.99 5.96
C ASP A 218 5.00 -18.83 5.66
N GLY A 219 4.57 -17.64 5.21
CA GLY A 219 3.17 -17.31 4.92
C GLY A 219 2.45 -16.61 6.09
N THR A 220 3.07 -16.42 7.25
CA THR A 220 2.44 -15.67 8.33
C THR A 220 2.14 -14.24 7.89
N ILE A 221 0.85 -13.87 7.87
CA ILE A 221 0.41 -12.53 7.48
C ILE A 221 0.80 -11.52 8.57
N VAL A 222 1.26 -10.35 8.15
CA VAL A 222 1.59 -9.22 9.03
C VAL A 222 0.81 -7.99 8.59
N VAL A 223 0.10 -7.38 9.55
CA VAL A 223 -0.68 -6.15 9.34
C VAL A 223 -0.43 -5.17 10.48
N LYS A 224 -0.71 -3.90 10.24
CA LYS A 224 -0.66 -2.88 11.29
C LYS A 224 -1.87 -1.96 11.25
N SER A 225 -2.26 -1.44 12.42
CA SER A 225 -3.43 -0.58 12.54
C SER A 225 -3.14 0.89 12.19
N LEU A 226 -4.19 1.56 11.75
CA LEU A 226 -4.36 2.99 11.68
C LEU A 226 -5.62 3.40 12.43
N TYR A 227 -5.67 4.65 12.89
CA TYR A 227 -6.82 5.17 13.60
C TYR A 227 -7.27 6.49 12.98
N ARG A 228 -8.58 6.66 12.83
CA ARG A 228 -9.19 7.94 12.54
C ARG A 228 -9.40 8.69 13.85
N VAL A 229 -8.78 9.85 14.00
CA VAL A 229 -8.88 10.66 15.20
C VAL A 229 -9.68 11.92 14.91
N ALA A 230 -10.60 12.26 15.78
CA ALA A 230 -11.39 13.48 15.69
C ALA A 230 -10.51 14.73 15.63
N GLY A 231 -10.91 15.71 14.83
CA GLY A 231 -10.13 16.93 14.59
C GLY A 231 -9.00 16.78 13.57
N CYS A 232 -8.75 15.57 13.06
CA CYS A 232 -7.89 15.35 11.91
C CYS A 232 -8.70 15.46 10.63
N THR A 233 -8.16 16.09 9.58
CA THR A 233 -8.84 16.14 8.28
C THR A 233 -8.97 14.74 7.69
N LEU A 234 -10.17 14.36 7.31
CA LEU A 234 -10.53 12.98 6.98
C LEU A 234 -10.34 12.60 5.52
N ASN A 235 -9.63 13.38 4.73
CA ASN A 235 -9.51 13.16 3.30
C ASN A 235 -8.26 12.36 2.94
N GLY A 236 -8.45 11.12 2.55
CA GLY A 236 -7.43 10.23 2.01
C GLY A 236 -6.45 9.65 3.03
N PRO A 237 -5.36 9.03 2.56
CA PRO A 237 -4.33 8.40 3.40
C PRO A 237 -3.66 9.35 4.38
N SER A 238 -3.64 10.63 4.06
CA SER A 238 -3.13 11.69 4.92
C SER A 238 -4.09 12.10 6.05
N ALA A 239 -5.28 11.52 6.16
CA ALA A 239 -6.23 11.85 7.22
C ALA A 239 -5.63 11.70 8.62
N VAL A 240 -4.89 10.62 8.83
CA VAL A 240 -4.16 10.38 10.08
C VAL A 240 -2.95 11.30 10.21
N LEU A 241 -2.41 11.79 9.11
CA LEU A 241 -1.19 12.58 9.00
C LEU A 241 -1.47 14.08 9.12
N ASN A 242 -2.70 14.49 8.88
CA ASN A 242 -3.15 15.89 8.96
C ASN A 242 -3.67 16.29 10.34
N CYS A 243 -3.38 15.51 11.37
CA CYS A 243 -3.68 15.90 12.73
C CYS A 243 -2.82 17.09 13.16
N PRO A 244 -3.38 18.08 13.88
CA PRO A 244 -2.63 19.22 14.37
C PRO A 244 -1.40 18.84 15.21
N ASP A 245 -1.47 17.69 15.87
CA ASP A 245 -0.32 17.07 16.53
C ASP A 245 -0.32 15.57 16.28
N ALA A 246 0.42 15.15 15.27
CA ALA A 246 0.55 13.73 14.90
C ALA A 246 1.15 12.88 16.04
N ARG A 247 1.81 13.47 17.03
CA ARG A 247 2.34 12.79 18.21
C ARG A 247 1.23 12.35 19.17
N ASN A 248 0.06 12.96 19.07
CA ASN A 248 -1.11 12.63 19.89
C ASN A 248 -2.01 11.56 19.24
N VAL A 249 -1.63 11.03 18.08
CA VAL A 249 -2.35 9.93 17.47
C VAL A 249 -1.99 8.63 18.17
N PRO A 250 -2.96 7.74 18.43
CA PRO A 250 -2.69 6.46 19.07
C PRO A 250 -1.61 5.66 18.36
N ALA A 251 -0.76 5.00 19.13
CA ALA A 251 0.24 4.08 18.61
C ALA A 251 -0.41 2.94 17.83
N SER A 252 0.21 2.53 16.75
CA SER A 252 -0.28 1.40 15.95
C SER A 252 -0.10 0.08 16.66
N ASN A 253 -0.99 -0.87 16.40
CA ASN A 253 -0.75 -2.28 16.69
C ASN A 253 -0.09 -2.93 15.48
N LEU A 254 0.87 -3.81 15.74
CA LEU A 254 1.46 -4.73 14.77
C LEU A 254 0.98 -6.14 15.11
N ILE A 255 0.42 -6.82 14.13
CA ILE A 255 -0.25 -8.11 14.32
C ILE A 255 0.26 -9.12 13.32
N SER A 256 0.51 -10.34 13.79
CA SER A 256 0.76 -11.51 12.96
C SER A 256 -0.43 -12.47 13.01
N VAL A 257 -0.72 -13.11 11.88
CA VAL A 257 -1.88 -13.98 11.69
C VAL A 257 -1.46 -15.24 10.94
N ASP A 258 -1.89 -16.40 11.43
CA ASP A 258 -1.79 -17.67 10.71
C ASP A 258 -2.85 -17.70 9.59
N PRO A 259 -2.48 -17.71 8.30
CA PRO A 259 -3.43 -17.72 7.19
C PRO A 259 -4.22 -19.02 7.08
N THR A 260 -3.73 -20.12 7.67
CA THR A 260 -4.41 -21.42 7.63
C THR A 260 -5.59 -21.46 8.59
N THR A 261 -5.35 -21.02 9.83
CA THR A 261 -6.37 -21.03 10.89
C THR A 261 -7.15 -19.73 10.99
N MET A 262 -6.66 -18.65 10.35
CA MET A 262 -7.18 -17.29 10.48
C MET A 262 -7.22 -16.85 11.95
N GLN A 263 -6.15 -17.12 12.69
CA GLN A 263 -6.00 -16.72 14.08
C GLN A 263 -4.80 -15.81 14.28
N ILE A 264 -4.94 -14.88 15.22
CA ILE A 264 -3.83 -14.01 15.64
C ILE A 264 -2.81 -14.85 16.39
N ILE A 265 -1.54 -14.74 15.98
CA ILE A 265 -0.39 -15.36 16.65
C ILE A 265 0.17 -14.38 17.68
N ASP A 266 0.35 -13.12 17.28
CA ASP A 266 0.89 -12.08 18.15
C ASP A 266 0.24 -10.73 17.85
N ASN A 267 0.20 -9.86 18.88
CA ASN A 267 -0.36 -8.52 18.81
C ASN A 267 0.42 -7.62 19.77
N ILE A 268 1.25 -6.77 19.23
CA ILE A 268 2.02 -5.80 20.01
C ILE A 268 1.61 -4.37 19.69
N THR A 269 1.74 -3.47 20.67
CA THR A 269 1.59 -2.04 20.47
C THR A 269 2.95 -1.43 20.15
N LEU A 270 3.04 -0.69 19.04
CA LEU A 270 4.25 0.01 18.65
C LEU A 270 4.51 1.21 19.58
N PRO A 271 5.74 1.75 19.66
CA PRO A 271 6.03 2.96 20.42
C PRO A 271 5.20 4.17 19.98
N THR A 272 4.95 4.31 18.68
CA THR A 272 4.16 5.41 18.10
C THR A 272 3.27 4.92 16.97
N LEU A 273 2.54 5.84 16.34
CA LEU A 273 1.86 5.54 15.08
C LEU A 273 2.89 5.23 13.98
N ALA A 274 2.66 4.17 13.24
CA ALA A 274 3.32 3.90 11.97
C ALA A 274 2.32 4.11 10.83
N ALA A 275 2.37 5.24 10.15
CA ALA A 275 1.51 5.50 8.99
C ALA A 275 1.90 4.62 7.80
N ALA A 276 3.20 4.44 7.59
CA ALA A 276 3.76 3.60 6.54
C ALA A 276 3.48 2.10 6.78
N ARG A 277 3.41 1.35 5.70
CA ARG A 277 3.15 -0.10 5.73
C ARG A 277 4.39 -0.88 6.16
N PRO A 278 4.24 -2.05 6.81
CA PRO A 278 5.37 -2.88 7.20
C PRO A 278 6.11 -3.42 5.98
N THR A 279 7.43 -3.49 6.07
CA THR A 279 8.32 -4.10 5.08
C THR A 279 9.02 -5.28 5.72
N ILE A 280 9.09 -6.40 5.03
CA ILE A 280 9.59 -7.66 5.60
C ILE A 280 10.73 -8.19 4.73
N THR A 281 11.77 -8.66 5.39
CA THR A 281 12.86 -9.38 4.72
C THR A 281 13.54 -10.38 5.68
N ARG A 282 14.13 -11.39 5.10
CA ARG A 282 15.03 -12.28 5.82
C ARG A 282 16.46 -11.78 5.63
N TYR A 283 17.12 -11.49 6.74
CA TYR A 283 18.50 -11.03 6.77
C TYR A 283 19.34 -11.90 7.69
N HIS A 284 20.42 -12.51 7.17
CA HIS A 284 21.26 -13.48 7.89
C HIS A 284 20.48 -14.60 8.61
N GLY A 285 19.40 -15.09 7.97
CA GLY A 285 18.60 -16.20 8.50
C GLY A 285 17.50 -15.80 9.49
N VAL A 286 17.41 -14.52 9.86
CA VAL A 286 16.37 -13.98 10.75
C VAL A 286 15.35 -13.19 9.94
N ASP A 287 14.07 -13.38 10.22
CA ASP A 287 13.00 -12.60 9.62
C ASP A 287 12.83 -11.29 10.40
N TYR A 288 12.78 -10.18 9.67
CA TYR A 288 12.62 -8.85 10.24
C TYR A 288 11.44 -8.11 9.62
N VAL A 289 10.72 -7.39 10.47
CA VAL A 289 9.73 -6.39 10.10
C VAL A 289 10.31 -5.01 10.35
N TYR A 290 10.37 -4.20 9.31
CA TYR A 290 10.80 -2.81 9.36
C TYR A 290 9.61 -1.89 9.26
N LEU A 291 9.61 -0.85 10.07
CA LEU A 291 8.58 0.19 10.10
C LEU A 291 9.26 1.56 10.16
N LEU A 292 8.64 2.52 9.50
CA LEU A 292 8.96 3.93 9.68
C LEU A 292 7.85 4.55 10.51
N GLU A 293 8.20 4.99 11.71
CA GLU A 293 7.27 5.58 12.66
C GLU A 293 6.96 7.04 12.33
N ASN A 294 5.94 7.57 12.95
CA ASN A 294 5.44 8.92 12.71
C ASN A 294 6.47 10.03 13.03
N THR A 295 7.51 9.70 13.79
CA THR A 295 8.63 10.58 14.13
C THR A 295 9.81 10.46 13.16
N SER A 296 9.63 9.80 12.03
CA SER A 296 10.69 9.43 11.07
C SER A 296 11.76 8.50 11.65
N ASN A 297 11.47 7.83 12.75
CA ASN A 297 12.35 6.80 13.28
C ASN A 297 12.10 5.47 12.56
N ALA A 298 13.14 4.88 12.02
CA ALA A 298 13.10 3.52 11.53
C ALA A 298 13.28 2.55 12.70
N VAL A 299 12.38 1.59 12.84
CA VAL A 299 12.43 0.54 13.84
C VAL A 299 12.42 -0.83 13.20
N ARG A 300 13.00 -1.81 13.89
CA ARG A 300 13.08 -3.19 13.42
C ARG A 300 12.63 -4.16 14.50
N TYR A 301 11.81 -5.13 14.09
CA TYR A 301 11.40 -6.27 14.95
C TYR A 301 11.91 -7.55 14.32
N SER A 302 12.61 -8.38 15.08
CA SER A 302 12.84 -9.78 14.71
C SER A 302 11.56 -10.58 14.91
N VAL A 303 11.38 -11.62 14.10
CA VAL A 303 10.19 -12.47 14.19
C VAL A 303 10.62 -13.93 14.27
N GLU A 304 10.13 -14.62 15.30
CA GLU A 304 10.30 -16.05 15.49
C GLU A 304 8.93 -16.66 15.82
N ASP A 305 8.54 -17.70 15.08
CA ASP A 305 7.21 -18.34 15.22
C ASP A 305 6.04 -17.33 15.20
N GLY A 306 6.16 -16.32 14.36
CA GLY A 306 5.18 -15.24 14.22
C GLY A 306 5.17 -14.21 15.34
N LYS A 307 6.04 -14.29 16.34
CA LYS A 307 6.12 -13.37 17.49
C LYS A 307 7.15 -12.27 17.25
N PHE A 308 6.77 -11.05 17.57
CA PHE A 308 7.60 -9.87 17.38
C PHE A 308 8.46 -9.54 18.60
N THR A 309 9.74 -9.29 18.35
CA THR A 309 10.67 -8.79 19.36
C THR A 309 11.38 -7.55 18.85
N LEU A 310 11.23 -6.42 19.55
CA LEU A 310 11.92 -5.17 19.17
C LEU A 310 13.44 -5.38 19.25
N ASP A 311 14.11 -5.12 18.14
CA ASP A 311 15.57 -5.15 18.07
C ASP A 311 16.16 -3.83 18.56
N THR A 312 16.41 -3.75 19.86
CA THR A 312 16.95 -2.54 20.51
C THR A 312 18.42 -2.28 20.17
N ALA A 313 19.13 -3.27 19.61
CA ALA A 313 20.50 -3.08 19.12
C ALA A 313 20.56 -2.39 17.77
N TRP A 314 19.49 -2.49 16.97
CA TRP A 314 19.38 -1.82 15.68
C TRP A 314 18.67 -0.47 15.85
N THR A 315 19.43 0.53 16.27
CA THR A 315 18.94 1.89 16.48
C THR A 315 19.69 2.82 15.52
N PRO A 316 19.15 3.11 14.33
CA PRO A 316 19.78 4.01 13.39
C PRO A 316 19.85 5.44 13.95
N ALA A 317 20.82 6.21 13.48
CA ALA A 317 20.90 7.63 13.80
C ALA A 317 19.59 8.31 13.41
N ALA A 318 19.21 9.32 14.17
CA ALA A 318 18.03 10.13 13.88
C ALA A 318 18.10 10.66 12.44
N LEU A 319 17.04 10.39 11.68
CA LEU A 319 16.93 10.91 10.33
C LEU A 319 16.67 12.42 10.38
N PRO A 320 17.11 13.20 9.39
CA PRO A 320 16.66 14.56 9.20
C PRO A 320 15.12 14.60 9.17
N ASP A 321 14.54 15.76 9.43
CA ASP A 321 13.10 15.97 9.33
C ASP A 321 12.27 15.24 10.40
N GLN A 322 12.83 15.02 11.56
CA GLN A 322 12.09 14.48 12.71
C GLN A 322 10.84 15.31 12.99
N GLY A 323 9.73 14.63 13.19
CA GLY A 323 8.41 15.24 13.41
C GLY A 323 7.59 15.37 12.12
N GLN A 324 8.12 15.03 10.98
CA GLN A 324 7.37 14.85 9.74
C GLN A 324 6.86 13.41 9.64
N THR A 325 5.67 13.26 9.10
CA THR A 325 5.06 11.94 8.97
C THR A 325 5.41 11.32 7.63
N PRO A 326 6.16 10.21 7.61
CA PRO A 326 6.46 9.53 6.37
C PRO A 326 5.21 8.82 5.85
N GLY A 327 4.82 9.11 4.61
CA GLY A 327 3.69 8.43 3.96
C GLY A 327 4.09 7.16 3.22
N GLY A 328 5.36 7.07 2.83
CA GLY A 328 5.90 5.94 2.10
C GLY A 328 6.42 4.83 3.00
N SER A 329 6.30 3.58 2.56
CA SER A 329 6.91 2.44 3.24
C SER A 329 8.41 2.41 3.00
N LEU A 330 9.15 1.82 3.93
CA LEU A 330 10.52 1.41 3.70
C LEU A 330 10.55 0.34 2.60
N ILE A 331 11.66 0.26 1.89
CA ILE A 331 11.93 -0.80 0.91
C ILE A 331 13.29 -1.43 1.21
N VAL A 332 13.49 -2.67 0.79
CA VAL A 332 14.76 -3.36 0.97
C VAL A 332 15.50 -3.47 -0.36
N MET A 333 16.77 -3.12 -0.34
CA MET A 333 17.69 -3.34 -1.45
C MET A 333 19.00 -3.95 -0.95
N ASN A 334 19.16 -5.25 -1.08
CA ASN A 334 20.31 -6.01 -0.57
C ASN A 334 20.48 -5.77 0.95
N ASP A 335 21.64 -5.29 1.38
CA ASP A 335 21.94 -5.01 2.80
C ASP A 335 21.36 -3.69 3.31
N TRP A 336 20.51 -3.02 2.54
CA TRP A 336 20.06 -1.68 2.84
C TRP A 336 18.54 -1.56 2.93
N ILE A 337 18.12 -0.79 3.92
CA ILE A 337 16.74 -0.28 4.05
C ILE A 337 16.72 1.13 3.49
N LEU A 338 15.84 1.38 2.54
CA LEU A 338 15.71 2.68 1.86
C LEU A 338 14.36 3.32 2.21
N GLY A 339 14.34 4.63 2.25
CA GLY A 339 13.13 5.40 2.45
C GLY A 339 13.30 6.88 2.09
N ALA A 340 12.20 7.61 2.23
CA ALA A 340 12.16 9.05 2.11
C ALA A 340 11.43 9.64 3.30
N THR A 341 11.87 10.81 3.78
CA THR A 341 11.41 11.33 5.05
C THR A 341 10.06 12.00 4.99
N ASN A 342 9.75 12.74 3.95
CA ASN A 342 8.63 13.63 4.07
C ASN A 342 7.48 13.35 3.12
N THR A 343 6.32 13.42 3.71
CA THR A 343 5.11 13.36 2.96
C THR A 343 4.09 14.39 3.39
N VAL A 344 3.86 14.59 4.68
CA VAL A 344 2.89 15.57 5.20
C VAL A 344 3.17 15.84 6.68
N PRO A 345 3.25 17.07 7.11
CA PRO A 345 3.53 18.29 6.37
C PRO A 345 5.01 18.40 6.01
N ALA A 346 5.29 18.69 4.76
CA ALA A 346 6.64 18.81 4.27
C ALA A 346 7.16 20.24 4.44
N THR A 347 7.68 20.56 5.60
CA THR A 347 8.30 21.87 5.88
C THR A 347 9.77 21.91 5.52
N GLU A 348 10.38 20.76 5.25
CA GLU A 348 11.77 20.60 4.86
C GLU A 348 11.87 19.90 3.48
N PRO A 349 12.97 20.08 2.76
CA PRO A 349 13.20 19.37 1.50
C PRO A 349 13.20 17.86 1.70
N LEU A 350 12.69 17.12 0.71
CA LEU A 350 12.66 15.65 0.75
C LEU A 350 14.07 15.08 0.92
N THR A 351 14.24 14.31 1.98
CA THR A 351 15.46 13.55 2.23
C THR A 351 15.25 12.09 1.86
N VAL A 352 16.04 11.59 0.94
CA VAL A 352 16.15 10.16 0.64
C VAL A 352 17.28 9.59 1.48
N PHE A 353 17.04 8.44 2.09
CA PHE A 353 18.00 7.80 2.99
C PHE A 353 18.19 6.31 2.72
N ALA A 354 19.32 5.79 3.16
CA ALA A 354 19.65 4.37 3.19
C ALA A 354 20.26 4.03 4.55
N ILE A 355 19.76 2.99 5.22
CA ILE A 355 20.24 2.48 6.50
C ILE A 355 20.74 1.06 6.29
N ASN A 356 21.95 0.74 6.75
CA ASN A 356 22.47 -0.61 6.61
C ASN A 356 21.79 -1.57 7.60
N GLN A 357 21.39 -2.75 7.14
CA GLN A 357 20.72 -3.76 7.97
C GLN A 357 21.63 -4.35 9.04
N GLY A 358 22.91 -4.50 8.77
CA GLY A 358 23.89 -5.07 9.68
C GLY A 358 24.55 -4.06 10.61
N ASP A 359 24.58 -2.79 10.19
CA ASP A 359 25.21 -1.69 10.94
C ASP A 359 24.31 -0.45 10.90
N PRO A 360 23.44 -0.25 11.91
CA PRO A 360 22.52 0.89 11.92
C PRO A 360 23.21 2.25 12.05
N THR A 361 24.51 2.31 12.37
CA THR A 361 25.27 3.56 12.39
C THR A 361 25.66 4.01 10.99
N LYS A 362 25.63 3.10 10.02
CA LYS A 362 25.92 3.39 8.61
C LYS A 362 24.65 3.87 7.92
N VAL A 363 24.45 5.17 7.93
CA VAL A 363 23.31 5.87 7.32
C VAL A 363 23.81 6.83 6.25
N PHE A 364 23.19 6.76 5.07
CA PHE A 364 23.42 7.71 3.99
C PHE A 364 22.16 8.53 3.76
N THR A 365 22.30 9.83 3.53
CA THR A 365 21.19 10.73 3.22
C THR A 365 21.54 11.62 2.03
N THR A 366 20.52 12.04 1.29
CA THR A 366 20.63 13.04 0.23
C THR A 366 19.32 13.81 0.05
N GLN A 367 19.42 15.08 -0.33
CA GLN A 367 18.26 15.92 -0.68
C GLN A 367 18.31 16.24 -2.19
N PRO A 368 17.86 15.30 -3.04
CA PRO A 368 18.14 15.36 -4.49
C PRO A 368 17.34 16.44 -5.23
N TYR A 369 16.36 17.06 -4.59
CA TYR A 369 15.43 18.01 -5.22
C TYR A 369 15.50 19.41 -4.59
N VAL A 370 16.44 19.68 -3.68
CA VAL A 370 16.52 20.93 -2.93
C VAL A 370 16.63 22.17 -3.82
N ASP A 371 17.30 22.06 -4.96
CA ASP A 371 17.47 23.15 -5.93
C ASP A 371 16.38 23.22 -7.01
N ASP A 372 15.42 22.32 -6.98
CA ASP A 372 14.35 22.30 -7.98
C ASP A 372 13.22 23.29 -7.57
N PRO A 373 12.72 24.11 -8.51
CA PRO A 373 11.68 25.06 -8.20
C PRO A 373 10.37 24.34 -7.87
N ILE A 374 9.74 24.77 -6.80
CA ILE A 374 8.42 24.31 -6.35
C ILE A 374 7.36 25.26 -6.85
N SER A 375 6.26 24.74 -7.37
CA SER A 375 5.11 25.55 -7.77
C SER A 375 4.49 26.21 -6.51
N PRO A 376 4.32 27.55 -6.50
CA PRO A 376 3.66 28.25 -5.39
C PRO A 376 2.21 27.76 -5.16
N GLU A 377 1.52 27.32 -6.22
CA GLU A 377 0.17 26.79 -6.14
C GLU A 377 0.17 25.45 -5.40
N LEU A 378 1.12 24.55 -5.73
CA LEU A 378 1.29 23.26 -5.06
C LEU A 378 1.71 23.47 -3.59
N SER A 379 2.63 24.41 -3.34
CA SER A 379 3.05 24.77 -1.99
C SER A 379 1.86 25.18 -1.10
N LYS A 380 0.93 25.95 -1.63
CA LYS A 380 -0.30 26.35 -0.91
C LYS A 380 -1.28 25.19 -0.75
N LEU A 381 -1.44 24.36 -1.77
CA LEU A 381 -2.38 23.23 -1.74
C LEU A 381 -2.00 22.21 -0.66
N PHE A 382 -0.71 21.96 -0.49
CA PHE A 382 -0.18 21.04 0.49
C PHE A 382 0.28 21.71 1.80
N ALA A 383 0.02 23.03 1.95
CA ALA A 383 0.24 23.73 3.20
C ALA A 383 -0.64 23.11 4.29
N THR A 384 -0.06 22.87 5.45
CA THR A 384 -0.82 22.32 6.56
C THR A 384 -1.60 23.41 7.27
N ALA A 385 -2.89 23.20 7.45
CA ALA A 385 -3.75 24.07 8.24
C ALA A 385 -3.27 24.20 9.70
N ALA A 386 -2.59 23.16 10.19
CA ALA A 386 -2.11 23.10 11.57
C ALA A 386 -0.86 23.95 11.86
N GLN A 387 -0.04 24.20 10.84
CA GLN A 387 1.25 24.89 11.05
C GLN A 387 1.35 26.22 10.33
N GLY A 388 0.40 26.55 9.45
CA GLY A 388 0.39 27.80 8.69
C GLY A 388 1.61 28.00 7.77
N GLN A 389 2.44 26.95 7.62
CA GLN A 389 3.66 26.98 6.81
C GLN A 389 3.39 26.38 5.43
N PRO A 390 3.87 27.03 4.37
CA PRO A 390 3.82 26.44 3.03
C PRO A 390 4.61 25.12 3.00
N ALA A 391 4.07 24.12 2.34
CA ALA A 391 4.81 22.89 2.10
C ALA A 391 5.94 23.14 1.09
N VAL A 392 7.11 22.57 1.32
CA VAL A 392 8.29 22.72 0.46
C VAL A 392 8.62 21.45 -0.31
N SER A 393 7.94 20.36 -0.01
CA SER A 393 8.06 19.10 -0.77
C SER A 393 6.87 18.19 -0.50
N TRP A 394 6.64 17.22 -1.37
CA TRP A 394 5.69 16.17 -1.15
C TRP A 394 6.04 14.94 -2.01
N ALA A 395 6.33 13.84 -1.34
CA ALA A 395 6.45 12.52 -1.95
C ALA A 395 5.45 11.59 -1.29
N GLY A 396 4.31 11.40 -1.89
CA GLY A 396 3.25 10.53 -1.35
C GLY A 396 3.57 9.04 -1.44
N MET A 397 4.74 8.67 -1.99
CA MET A 397 5.03 7.32 -2.43
C MET A 397 6.32 6.77 -1.81
N SER A 398 6.37 5.42 -1.66
CA SER A 398 7.63 4.73 -1.40
C SER A 398 8.55 4.82 -2.62
N LEU A 399 9.84 4.60 -2.38
CA LEU A 399 10.81 4.40 -3.45
C LEU A 399 10.56 3.06 -4.15
N GLU A 400 11.13 2.88 -5.35
CA GLU A 400 11.22 1.59 -6.02
C GLU A 400 12.67 1.12 -6.05
N ALA A 401 12.94 -0.14 -5.69
CA ALA A 401 14.29 -0.71 -5.65
C ALA A 401 14.53 -1.71 -6.77
N ASP A 402 15.66 -1.58 -7.45
CA ASP A 402 16.19 -2.54 -8.42
C ASP A 402 17.50 -3.13 -7.89
N PRO A 403 17.42 -4.13 -6.98
CA PRO A 403 18.59 -4.69 -6.32
C PRO A 403 19.56 -5.37 -7.30
N GLU A 404 19.08 -5.93 -8.41
CA GLU A 404 19.92 -6.55 -9.43
C GLU A 404 20.87 -5.56 -10.13
N ASN A 405 20.47 -4.28 -10.20
CA ASN A 405 21.25 -3.22 -10.82
C ASN A 405 21.87 -2.23 -9.80
N GLY A 406 21.60 -2.43 -8.49
CA GLY A 406 22.05 -1.52 -7.43
C GLY A 406 21.46 -0.12 -7.56
N ARG A 407 20.22 0.00 -8.05
CA ARG A 407 19.53 1.27 -8.32
C ARG A 407 18.24 1.34 -7.56
N PHE A 408 17.81 2.58 -7.30
CA PHE A 408 16.46 2.84 -6.81
C PHE A 408 15.94 4.15 -7.41
N TYR A 409 14.64 4.37 -7.28
CA TYR A 409 13.95 5.47 -7.93
C TYR A 409 13.07 6.18 -6.90
N GLY A 410 12.89 7.48 -7.08
CA GLY A 410 12.04 8.27 -6.22
C GLY A 410 11.45 9.48 -6.95
N VAL A 411 10.38 10.01 -6.40
CA VAL A 411 9.64 11.12 -6.98
C VAL A 411 9.57 12.29 -5.98
N GLU A 412 9.54 13.50 -6.51
CA GLU A 412 9.15 14.70 -5.80
C GLU A 412 8.03 15.38 -6.62
N THR A 413 6.82 15.25 -6.12
CA THR A 413 5.63 15.66 -6.84
C THR A 413 5.55 17.17 -7.01
N MET A 414 5.92 17.95 -5.98
CA MET A 414 5.84 19.42 -6.00
C MET A 414 6.89 20.04 -6.90
N ALA A 415 8.09 19.47 -6.95
CA ALA A 415 9.13 19.85 -7.89
C ALA A 415 8.93 19.25 -9.29
N ARG A 416 7.91 18.40 -9.47
CA ARG A 416 7.59 17.71 -10.72
C ARG A 416 8.80 16.93 -11.26
N LYS A 417 9.41 16.11 -10.40
CA LYS A 417 10.62 15.35 -10.73
C LYS A 417 10.46 13.88 -10.39
N VAL A 418 11.09 13.08 -11.22
CA VAL A 418 11.44 11.69 -10.94
C VAL A 418 12.95 11.53 -11.13
N ALA A 419 13.59 10.77 -10.28
CA ALA A 419 15.03 10.53 -10.34
C ALA A 419 15.38 9.06 -10.10
N ALA A 420 16.50 8.63 -10.67
CA ALA A 420 17.14 7.37 -10.37
C ALA A 420 18.45 7.60 -9.61
N PHE A 421 18.71 6.72 -8.68
CA PHE A 421 19.86 6.75 -7.80
C PHE A 421 20.64 5.44 -7.88
N LYS A 422 21.91 5.51 -7.64
CA LYS A 422 22.79 4.38 -7.38
C LYS A 422 23.18 4.39 -5.91
N LEU A 423 23.03 3.26 -5.25
CA LEU A 423 23.55 3.04 -3.92
C LEU A 423 24.82 2.21 -4.00
N THR A 424 25.84 2.67 -3.29
CA THR A 424 27.12 1.99 -3.11
C THR A 424 27.51 2.04 -1.65
N ASP A 425 28.59 1.33 -1.27
CA ASP A 425 29.14 1.38 0.09
C ASP A 425 29.66 2.76 0.50
N SER A 426 29.84 3.67 -0.47
CA SER A 426 30.28 5.06 -0.25
C SER A 426 29.16 6.09 -0.23
N GLY A 427 27.91 5.70 -0.52
CA GLY A 427 26.77 6.61 -0.47
C GLY A 427 25.78 6.49 -1.62
N ILE A 428 24.88 7.47 -1.67
CA ILE A 428 23.83 7.62 -2.67
C ILE A 428 24.29 8.62 -3.75
N THR A 429 24.20 8.22 -5.03
CA THR A 429 24.53 9.09 -6.17
C THR A 429 23.35 9.13 -7.13
N MET A 430 22.93 10.32 -7.56
CA MET A 430 21.90 10.48 -8.58
C MET A 430 22.45 10.11 -9.95
N ILE A 431 21.75 9.23 -10.69
CA ILE A 431 22.11 8.80 -12.04
C ILE A 431 21.49 9.72 -13.08
N TRP A 432 20.18 9.95 -12.93
CA TRP A 432 19.41 10.85 -13.79
C TRP A 432 18.23 11.45 -13.04
N LYS A 433 17.76 12.62 -13.50
CA LYS A 433 16.57 13.33 -13.03
C LYS A 433 15.78 13.81 -14.24
N LYS A 434 14.46 13.63 -14.24
CA LYS A 434 13.57 14.01 -15.35
C LYS A 434 12.35 14.78 -14.83
N HIS A 435 11.84 15.69 -15.67
CA HIS A 435 10.57 16.34 -15.42
C HIS A 435 9.42 15.34 -15.62
N GLN A 436 8.65 15.14 -14.59
CA GLN A 436 7.44 14.31 -14.59
C GLN A 436 6.68 14.55 -13.28
N THR A 437 5.37 14.71 -13.36
CA THR A 437 4.51 14.89 -12.19
C THR A 437 3.76 13.61 -11.93
N THR A 438 4.09 12.92 -10.85
CA THR A 438 3.38 11.70 -10.43
C THR A 438 3.05 11.79 -8.94
N THR A 439 1.91 11.22 -8.58
CA THR A 439 1.43 11.09 -7.19
C THR A 439 1.25 9.63 -6.81
N GLU A 440 1.45 8.71 -7.76
CA GLU A 440 1.11 7.31 -7.65
C GLU A 440 2.35 6.43 -7.68
N TRP A 441 2.27 5.23 -7.12
CA TRP A 441 3.40 4.30 -7.16
C TRP A 441 3.74 3.89 -8.58
N ALA A 442 5.00 3.99 -8.88
CA ALA A 442 5.55 3.47 -10.11
C ALA A 442 5.88 1.98 -9.97
N THR A 443 6.20 1.36 -11.08
CA THR A 443 6.59 -0.04 -11.13
C THR A 443 7.79 -0.22 -12.07
N LEU A 444 8.61 -1.21 -11.77
CA LEU A 444 9.73 -1.62 -12.61
C LEU A 444 9.38 -2.95 -13.28
N ILE A 445 9.36 -2.97 -14.61
CA ILE A 445 9.06 -4.17 -15.39
C ILE A 445 10.24 -4.57 -16.27
N GLY A 446 10.31 -5.84 -16.62
CA GLY A 446 11.31 -6.38 -17.54
C GLY A 446 12.52 -7.00 -16.85
N PRO A 447 13.38 -7.69 -17.62
CA PRO A 447 14.59 -8.34 -17.12
C PRO A 447 15.67 -7.31 -16.77
N LYS A 448 16.68 -7.73 -16.01
CA LYS A 448 17.76 -6.92 -15.46
C LYS A 448 18.35 -5.88 -16.44
N HIS A 449 18.63 -6.27 -17.68
CA HIS A 449 19.32 -5.39 -18.65
C HIS A 449 18.35 -4.56 -19.52
N HIS A 450 17.04 -4.82 -19.42
CA HIS A 450 15.98 -4.11 -20.14
C HIS A 450 14.87 -3.71 -19.19
N ARG A 451 15.24 -3.14 -18.04
CA ARG A 451 14.31 -2.65 -17.04
C ARG A 451 13.64 -1.38 -17.52
N VAL A 452 12.32 -1.33 -17.38
CA VAL A 452 11.51 -0.15 -17.69
C VAL A 452 10.85 0.35 -16.42
N TRP A 453 11.05 1.61 -16.10
CA TRP A 453 10.32 2.33 -15.08
C TRP A 453 8.99 2.83 -15.67
N VAL A 454 7.88 2.54 -15.02
CA VAL A 454 6.52 2.89 -15.48
C VAL A 454 5.80 3.64 -14.38
N GLY A 455 5.35 4.85 -14.66
CA GLY A 455 4.60 5.67 -13.71
C GLY A 455 3.65 6.61 -14.43
N THR A 456 2.83 7.33 -13.66
CA THR A 456 1.95 8.35 -14.19
C THR A 456 2.68 9.66 -14.46
N ASP A 457 2.03 10.54 -15.22
CA ASP A 457 2.45 11.92 -15.45
C ASP A 457 1.21 12.79 -15.59
N ILE A 458 1.00 13.68 -14.63
CA ILE A 458 -0.10 14.65 -14.65
C ILE A 458 0.19 15.69 -15.71
N PRO A 459 -0.64 15.82 -16.77
CA PRO A 459 -0.32 16.65 -17.93
C PRO A 459 -0.45 18.15 -17.65
N GLY A 460 0.55 18.91 -18.07
CA GLY A 460 0.52 20.37 -18.13
C GLY A 460 0.50 21.04 -16.76
N ALA A 461 -0.43 21.97 -16.57
CA ALA A 461 -0.61 22.74 -15.35
C ALA A 461 -1.68 22.14 -14.41
N GLU A 462 -2.17 20.94 -14.69
CA GLU A 462 -3.10 20.28 -13.79
C GLU A 462 -2.44 20.05 -12.42
N ILE A 463 -3.23 20.21 -11.37
CA ILE A 463 -2.74 20.15 -10.00
C ILE A 463 -2.91 18.73 -9.47
N PRO A 464 -1.86 18.11 -8.90
CA PRO A 464 -1.96 16.82 -8.24
C PRO A 464 -3.10 16.76 -7.22
N GLY A 465 -3.84 15.66 -7.21
CA GLY A 465 -5.02 15.48 -6.35
C GLY A 465 -6.32 16.09 -6.90
N ASN A 466 -6.22 17.07 -7.81
CA ASN A 466 -7.36 17.67 -8.52
C ASN A 466 -7.29 17.49 -10.04
N ASN A 467 -6.33 16.71 -10.53
CA ASN A 467 -6.20 16.40 -11.93
C ASN A 467 -7.36 15.50 -12.40
N LYS A 468 -7.84 15.75 -13.59
CA LYS A 468 -8.91 14.94 -14.23
C LYS A 468 -8.34 13.85 -15.11
N THR A 469 -7.10 14.02 -15.52
CA THR A 469 -6.44 13.11 -16.46
C THR A 469 -5.00 12.88 -16.08
N ASP A 470 -4.53 11.68 -16.41
CA ASP A 470 -3.13 11.28 -16.36
C ASP A 470 -2.63 10.85 -17.74
N ARG A 471 -1.35 10.60 -17.81
CA ARG A 471 -0.68 9.80 -18.83
C ARG A 471 0.15 8.74 -18.12
N VAL A 472 0.35 7.61 -18.77
CA VAL A 472 1.30 6.62 -18.31
C VAL A 472 2.57 6.73 -19.17
N VAL A 473 3.70 6.79 -18.50
CA VAL A 473 5.02 7.02 -19.09
C VAL A 473 5.89 5.80 -18.84
N PHE A 474 6.54 5.33 -19.88
CA PHE A 474 7.48 4.23 -19.87
C PHE A 474 8.87 4.79 -20.15
N ARG A 475 9.80 4.61 -19.21
CA ARG A 475 11.18 5.07 -19.31
C ARG A 475 12.15 3.90 -19.23
N ASP A 476 13.19 3.98 -20.04
CA ASP A 476 14.39 3.18 -19.81
C ASP A 476 14.92 3.48 -18.40
N ALA A 477 14.88 2.49 -17.53
CA ALA A 477 15.23 2.68 -16.12
C ALA A 477 16.71 3.05 -15.91
N ALA A 478 17.59 2.67 -16.85
CA ALA A 478 19.01 2.98 -16.77
C ALA A 478 19.33 4.45 -17.09
N THR A 479 18.60 5.04 -18.03
CA THR A 479 18.94 6.35 -18.62
C THR A 479 17.88 7.42 -18.41
N GLY A 480 16.67 7.05 -17.98
CA GLY A 480 15.52 7.93 -17.92
C GLY A 480 14.95 8.31 -19.30
N ARG A 481 15.45 7.72 -20.39
CA ARG A 481 14.96 7.98 -21.75
C ARG A 481 13.50 7.54 -21.88
N LEU A 482 12.68 8.40 -22.47
CA LEU A 482 11.28 8.09 -22.77
C LEU A 482 11.22 6.99 -23.85
N LEU A 483 10.59 5.87 -23.52
CA LEU A 483 10.34 4.76 -24.45
C LEU A 483 8.94 4.84 -25.06
N ALA A 484 7.95 5.10 -24.22
CA ALA A 484 6.56 5.24 -24.64
C ALA A 484 5.80 6.16 -23.69
N ARG A 485 4.71 6.74 -24.20
CA ARG A 485 3.77 7.55 -23.42
C ARG A 485 2.37 7.36 -23.97
N SER A 486 1.40 7.13 -23.09
CA SER A 486 -0.01 7.05 -23.48
C SER A 486 -0.57 8.39 -23.92
N GLY A 487 -1.73 8.37 -24.57
CA GLY A 487 -2.65 9.49 -24.60
C GLY A 487 -3.13 9.86 -23.18
N ARG A 488 -4.03 10.85 -23.08
CA ARG A 488 -4.71 11.16 -21.82
C ARG A 488 -5.67 10.04 -21.47
N VAL A 489 -5.65 9.64 -20.20
CA VAL A 489 -6.51 8.64 -19.58
C VAL A 489 -7.18 9.28 -18.35
N PRO A 490 -8.25 8.72 -17.78
CA PRO A 490 -8.78 9.20 -16.49
C PRO A 490 -7.68 9.28 -15.46
N ALA A 491 -7.74 10.25 -14.54
CA ALA A 491 -6.81 10.32 -13.42
C ALA A 491 -6.79 8.99 -12.66
N MET A 492 -5.63 8.57 -12.20
CA MET A 492 -5.51 7.37 -11.39
C MET A 492 -6.18 7.59 -10.03
N THR A 493 -6.71 6.54 -9.42
CA THR A 493 -7.13 6.56 -8.03
C THR A 493 -5.92 6.87 -7.15
N GLN A 494 -6.03 7.91 -6.33
CA GLN A 494 -4.93 8.33 -5.46
C GLN A 494 -4.48 7.20 -4.53
N GLY A 495 -3.17 7.05 -4.37
CA GLY A 495 -2.56 6.02 -3.53
C GLY A 495 -2.54 4.63 -4.16
N SER A 496 -2.96 4.46 -5.43
CA SER A 496 -2.80 3.21 -6.16
C SER A 496 -1.48 3.13 -6.94
N ALA A 497 -1.27 2.07 -7.67
CA ALA A 497 -0.05 1.84 -8.46
C ALA A 497 -0.36 1.56 -9.93
N VAL A 498 0.57 1.93 -10.82
CA VAL A 498 0.62 1.31 -12.14
C VAL A 498 1.09 -0.12 -11.96
N GLN A 499 0.34 -1.09 -12.44
CA GLN A 499 0.55 -2.49 -12.16
C GLN A 499 0.83 -3.28 -13.43
N PRO A 500 1.79 -4.21 -13.42
CA PRO A 500 2.09 -5.01 -14.59
C PRO A 500 0.95 -5.97 -14.94
N GLY A 501 0.85 -6.31 -16.21
CA GLY A 501 -0.07 -7.30 -16.73
C GLY A 501 0.61 -8.25 -17.69
N TYR A 502 -0.03 -9.36 -17.94
CA TYR A 502 0.43 -10.32 -18.94
C TYR A 502 0.39 -9.73 -20.34
N GLY A 503 1.23 -10.26 -21.24
CA GLY A 503 1.26 -9.84 -22.65
C GLY A 503 1.88 -8.46 -22.89
N GLY A 504 2.69 -7.94 -21.96
CA GLY A 504 3.37 -6.65 -22.11
C GLY A 504 2.49 -5.44 -21.83
N SER A 505 1.35 -5.64 -21.20
CA SER A 505 0.44 -4.58 -20.76
C SER A 505 0.73 -4.12 -19.35
N VAL A 506 0.20 -2.95 -19.00
CA VAL A 506 0.07 -2.46 -17.63
C VAL A 506 -1.37 -2.03 -17.38
N PHE A 507 -1.76 -2.07 -16.11
CA PHE A 507 -3.09 -1.68 -15.67
C PHE A 507 -3.01 -0.56 -14.63
N PHE A 508 -4.05 0.23 -14.53
CA PHE A 508 -4.26 1.08 -13.37
C PHE A 508 -5.76 1.35 -13.13
N PRO A 509 -6.18 1.51 -11.88
CA PRO A 509 -7.51 1.94 -11.53
C PRO A 509 -7.65 3.46 -11.66
N GLY A 510 -8.68 3.91 -12.36
CA GLY A 510 -8.98 5.33 -12.53
C GLY A 510 -9.95 5.86 -11.49
N ALA A 511 -9.80 7.13 -11.12
CA ALA A 511 -10.61 7.82 -10.13
C ALA A 511 -12.13 7.85 -10.46
N THR A 512 -12.50 7.68 -11.73
CA THR A 512 -13.91 7.53 -12.15
C THR A 512 -14.47 6.13 -11.92
N GLY A 513 -13.74 5.25 -11.23
CA GLY A 513 -14.12 3.85 -11.04
C GLY A 513 -13.90 3.01 -12.29
N THR A 514 -13.02 3.43 -13.17
CA THR A 514 -12.61 2.66 -14.35
C THR A 514 -11.39 1.79 -14.05
N LEU A 515 -11.24 0.70 -14.78
CA LEU A 515 -9.97 -0.01 -14.93
C LEU A 515 -9.43 0.27 -16.32
N VAL A 516 -8.17 0.68 -16.41
CA VAL A 516 -7.50 1.01 -17.66
C VAL A 516 -6.38 0.00 -17.91
N LYS A 517 -6.33 -0.51 -19.13
CA LYS A 517 -5.25 -1.37 -19.65
C LYS A 517 -4.52 -0.64 -20.76
N LEU A 518 -3.22 -0.59 -20.67
CA LEU A 518 -2.33 0.04 -21.64
C LEU A 518 -1.34 -1.00 -22.17
N THR A 519 -1.20 -1.08 -23.47
CA THR A 519 -0.29 -2.03 -24.12
C THR A 519 0.64 -1.28 -25.06
N PRO A 520 1.91 -1.05 -24.67
CA PRO A 520 2.91 -0.53 -25.59
C PRO A 520 3.20 -1.52 -26.72
N SER A 521 3.40 -1.00 -27.92
CA SER A 521 3.83 -1.78 -29.09
C SER A 521 4.72 -0.92 -30.00
N PRO A 522 5.66 -1.51 -30.77
CA PRO A 522 6.40 -0.78 -31.80
C PRO A 522 5.44 -0.13 -32.81
N LYS A 523 5.82 1.07 -33.30
CA LYS A 523 5.12 1.74 -34.40
C LYS A 523 5.49 1.12 -35.74
#